data_1fe0ab93c78f3e57f9961e93bbcbf72e
#
_entry.id   1fe0ab93c78f3e57f9961e93bbcbf72e
#
_cell.length_a   1.000
_cell.length_b   1.000
_cell.length_c   1.000
_cell.angle_alpha   90.00
_cell.angle_beta   90.00
_cell.angle_gamma   90.00
#
_symmetry.space_group_name_H-M   'P 1'
#
loop_
_entity.id
_entity.type
_entity.pdbx_description
1 polymer ?
#
loop_
_entity_poly.entity_id
_entity_poly.type
_entity_poly.pdbx_seq_one_letter_code
_entity_poly.pdbx_strand_id
1 'polypeptide(L)'
;MKKILITGAGSYVGENVRKYIMQTAGDQFVIDAVDTFGDNWKKADFSQYDVVYHVAGIAEVNGKKGMEQMYYKVNTDLTIEIAKHAQANGVKQFIFMSSMIVYKETQSLKGNIITPESLPAPNGVYGDSK
;
A
#
# COMPACT_ATOMS: atom_id res chain seq x y z
N MET A 1 20.66 12.22 3.43
CA MET A 1 19.71 11.18 3.88
C MET A 1 18.51 11.17 2.95
N LYS A 2 18.03 9.99 2.57
CA LYS A 2 16.78 9.86 1.82
C LYS A 2 15.57 10.01 2.75
N LYS A 3 14.55 10.69 2.27
CA LYS A 3 13.29 10.87 3.01
C LYS A 3 12.21 9.95 2.46
N ILE A 4 11.60 9.19 3.35
CA ILE A 4 10.54 8.23 3.04
C ILE A 4 9.26 8.68 3.73
N LEU A 5 8.17 8.75 2.99
CA LEU A 5 6.84 8.95 3.53
C LEU A 5 6.08 7.61 3.49
N ILE A 6 5.64 7.14 4.64
CA ILE A 6 4.76 5.98 4.74
C ILE A 6 3.31 6.47 4.83
N THR A 7 2.45 6.03 3.92
CA THR A 7 1.01 6.30 4.00
C THR A 7 0.31 5.20 4.79
N GLY A 8 -0.68 5.57 5.59
CA GLY A 8 -1.32 4.64 6.53
C GLY A 8 -0.59 4.63 7.87
N ALA A 9 -0.47 5.80 8.49
CA ALA A 9 0.11 5.96 9.82
C ALA A 9 -0.54 5.00 10.83
N GLY A 10 0.29 4.36 11.65
CA GLY A 10 -0.16 3.39 12.64
C GLY A 10 -0.50 2.00 12.09
N SER A 11 -0.34 1.75 10.79
CA SER A 11 -0.55 0.42 10.22
C SER A 11 0.51 -0.57 10.69
N TYR A 12 0.10 -1.83 10.88
CA TYR A 12 1.01 -2.90 11.30
C TYR A 12 2.23 -3.03 10.37
N VAL A 13 2.00 -3.08 9.07
CA VAL A 13 3.08 -3.22 8.08
C VAL A 13 3.98 -1.99 8.07
N GLY A 14 3.40 -0.78 8.01
CA GLY A 14 4.14 0.47 7.98
C GLY A 14 5.04 0.65 9.20
N GLU A 15 4.51 0.40 10.40
CA GLU A 15 5.27 0.53 11.65
C GLU A 15 6.40 -0.52 11.77
N ASN A 16 6.18 -1.74 11.34
CA ASN A 16 7.24 -2.75 11.37
C ASN A 16 8.34 -2.47 10.34
N VAL A 17 8.01 -2.03 9.14
CA VAL A 17 8.99 -1.61 8.14
C VAL A 17 9.79 -0.40 8.65
N ARG A 18 9.12 0.60 9.23
CA ARG A 18 9.78 1.75 9.83
C ARG A 18 10.78 1.33 10.91
N LYS A 19 10.35 0.51 11.86
CA LYS A 19 11.23 0.00 12.93
C LYS A 19 12.44 -0.73 12.37
N TYR A 20 12.22 -1.62 11.41
CA TYR A 20 13.31 -2.38 10.80
C TYR A 20 14.34 -1.47 10.13
N ILE A 21 13.91 -0.50 9.32
CA ILE A 21 14.82 0.44 8.66
C ILE A 21 15.59 1.27 9.69
N MET A 22 14.91 1.78 10.72
CA MET A 22 15.56 2.56 11.77
C MET A 22 16.60 1.77 12.57
N GLN A 23 16.40 0.47 12.73
CA GLN A 23 17.36 -0.40 13.42
C GLN A 23 18.57 -0.79 12.54
N THR A 24 18.36 -0.92 11.24
CA THR A 24 19.38 -1.45 10.32
C THR A 24 20.11 -0.38 9.52
N ALA A 25 19.48 0.77 9.27
CA ALA A 25 19.98 1.83 8.40
C ALA A 25 19.45 3.23 8.80
N GLY A 26 19.18 3.45 10.08
CA GLY A 26 18.57 4.69 10.57
C GLY A 26 19.38 5.96 10.33
N ASP A 27 20.68 5.81 10.12
CA ASP A 27 21.58 6.91 9.75
C ASP A 27 21.45 7.37 8.28
N GLN A 28 20.78 6.57 7.45
CA GLN A 28 20.63 6.81 6.01
C GLN A 28 19.25 7.36 5.62
N PHE A 29 18.25 7.21 6.49
CA PHE A 29 16.87 7.52 6.18
C PHE A 29 16.19 8.39 7.24
N VAL A 30 15.34 9.30 6.77
CA VAL A 30 14.32 9.96 7.59
C VAL A 30 12.98 9.40 7.17
N ILE A 31 12.17 8.93 8.12
CA ILE A 31 10.91 8.25 7.82
C ILE A 31 9.78 8.96 8.58
N ASP A 32 8.87 9.52 7.81
CA ASP A 32 7.64 10.10 8.31
C ASP A 32 6.43 9.22 7.91
N ALA A 33 5.33 9.39 8.60
CA ALA A 33 4.09 8.70 8.27
C ALA A 33 2.93 9.69 8.21
N VAL A 34 2.01 9.45 7.29
CA VAL A 34 0.80 10.26 7.12
C VAL A 34 -0.43 9.37 7.19
N ASP A 35 -1.43 9.83 7.95
CA ASP A 35 -2.75 9.23 7.96
C ASP A 35 -3.48 9.59 6.66
N THR A 36 -4.06 8.57 6.03
CA THR A 36 -4.81 8.72 4.77
C THR A 36 -6.32 8.62 4.97
N PHE A 37 -6.77 8.57 6.21
CA PHE A 37 -8.20 8.67 6.51
C PHE A 37 -8.67 10.11 6.28
N GLY A 38 -9.70 10.28 5.46
CA GLY A 38 -10.15 11.60 5.02
C GLY A 38 -9.19 12.25 4.01
N ASP A 39 -9.23 13.57 3.90
CA ASP A 39 -8.53 14.33 2.85
C ASP A 39 -7.35 15.16 3.35
N ASN A 40 -7.00 15.08 4.64
CA ASN A 40 -5.92 15.90 5.20
C ASN A 40 -4.55 15.61 4.60
N TRP A 41 -4.30 14.40 4.14
CA TRP A 41 -3.07 14.03 3.47
C TRP A 41 -2.82 14.82 2.18
N LYS A 42 -3.88 15.30 1.52
CA LYS A 42 -3.80 16.13 0.30
C LYS A 42 -3.13 17.48 0.55
N LYS A 43 -3.11 17.93 1.80
CA LYS A 43 -2.44 19.18 2.22
C LYS A 43 -0.98 18.97 2.60
N ALA A 44 -0.54 17.72 2.75
CA ALA A 44 0.83 17.41 3.06
C ALA A 44 1.73 17.67 1.85
N ASP A 45 2.86 18.30 2.10
CA ASP A 45 3.87 18.55 1.07
C ASP A 45 4.70 17.29 0.81
N PHE A 46 4.42 16.62 -0.29
CA PHE A 46 5.15 15.42 -0.70
C PHE A 46 6.47 15.75 -1.40
N SER A 47 6.71 17.00 -1.80
CA SER A 47 7.92 17.37 -2.55
C SER A 47 9.23 17.18 -1.77
N GLN A 48 9.14 17.11 -0.45
CA GLN A 48 10.29 16.88 0.42
C GLN A 48 10.71 15.39 0.51
N TYR A 49 9.93 14.46 -0.05
CA TYR A 49 10.22 13.03 0.05
C TYR A 49 10.78 12.46 -1.26
N ASP A 50 11.76 11.58 -1.12
CA ASP A 50 12.31 10.82 -2.24
C ASP A 50 11.45 9.60 -2.58
N VAL A 51 10.83 9.01 -1.57
CA VAL A 51 10.05 7.77 -1.69
C VAL A 51 8.72 7.92 -0.96
N VAL A 52 7.64 7.46 -1.59
CA VAL A 52 6.36 7.20 -0.93
C VAL A 52 6.15 5.69 -0.87
N TYR A 53 6.02 5.16 0.34
CA TYR A 53 5.66 3.76 0.58
C TYR A 53 4.19 3.69 0.99
N HIS A 54 3.35 3.26 0.06
CA HIS A 54 1.91 3.20 0.24
C HIS A 54 1.47 1.85 0.79
N VAL A 55 1.13 1.83 2.07
CA VAL A 55 0.63 0.64 2.79
C VAL A 55 -0.82 0.77 3.24
N ALA A 56 -1.41 1.96 3.10
CA ALA A 56 -2.82 2.16 3.40
C ALA A 56 -3.69 1.24 2.57
N GLY A 57 -4.64 0.61 3.21
CA GLY A 57 -5.56 -0.32 2.56
C GLY A 57 -6.38 -1.06 3.60
N ILE A 58 -7.44 -1.69 3.15
CA ILE A 58 -8.23 -2.60 3.97
C ILE A 58 -8.01 -4.03 3.48
N ALA A 59 -7.76 -4.93 4.44
CA ALA A 59 -7.68 -6.34 4.21
C ALA A 59 -9.07 -6.98 4.32
N GLU A 60 -9.21 -8.20 3.83
CA GLU A 60 -10.44 -8.95 3.95
C GLU A 60 -10.82 -9.13 5.42
N VAL A 61 -11.95 -8.56 5.80
CA VAL A 61 -12.57 -8.78 7.10
C VAL A 61 -13.73 -9.72 6.89
N ASN A 62 -13.59 -10.94 7.41
CA ASN A 62 -14.56 -12.03 7.25
C ASN A 62 -16.02 -11.56 7.25
N GLY A 63 -16.72 -11.75 6.13
CA GLY A 63 -18.16 -11.87 6.05
C GLY A 63 -18.99 -10.60 6.15
N LYS A 64 -18.44 -9.40 6.08
CA LYS A 64 -19.28 -8.18 6.03
C LYS A 64 -19.76 -7.93 4.59
N LYS A 65 -20.99 -8.36 4.32
CA LYS A 65 -21.74 -7.97 3.12
C LYS A 65 -21.85 -6.43 3.06
N GLY A 66 -21.71 -5.84 1.88
CA GLY A 66 -21.90 -4.41 1.64
C GLY A 66 -20.62 -3.56 1.72
N MET A 67 -19.43 -4.16 1.89
CA MET A 67 -18.17 -3.44 1.91
C MET A 67 -17.41 -3.39 0.57
N GLU A 68 -17.98 -3.94 -0.49
CA GLU A 68 -17.32 -4.03 -1.80
C GLU A 68 -16.88 -2.66 -2.33
N GLN A 69 -17.75 -1.67 -2.27
CA GLN A 69 -17.42 -0.29 -2.69
C GLN A 69 -16.29 0.30 -1.84
N MET A 70 -16.22 -0.02 -0.55
CA MET A 70 -15.16 0.45 0.34
C MET A 70 -13.81 -0.14 -0.04
N TYR A 71 -13.76 -1.40 -0.45
CA TYR A 71 -12.52 -2.01 -0.97
C TYR A 71 -11.99 -1.26 -2.17
N TYR A 72 -12.82 -0.96 -3.16
CA TYR A 72 -12.40 -0.19 -4.33
C TYR A 72 -12.01 1.24 -3.97
N LYS A 73 -12.78 1.90 -3.10
CA LYS A 73 -12.50 3.27 -2.67
C LYS A 73 -11.16 3.38 -1.95
N VAL A 74 -10.86 2.46 -1.04
CA VAL A 74 -9.64 2.52 -0.21
C VAL A 74 -8.45 1.86 -0.90
N ASN A 75 -8.62 0.67 -1.49
CA ASN A 75 -7.49 -0.06 -2.06
C ASN A 75 -7.15 0.42 -3.48
N THR A 76 -8.12 0.85 -4.26
CA THR A 76 -7.91 1.26 -5.66
C THR A 76 -7.86 2.79 -5.81
N ASP A 77 -8.96 3.47 -5.54
CA ASP A 77 -9.09 4.90 -5.81
C ASP A 77 -8.10 5.73 -5.00
N LEU A 78 -8.00 5.49 -3.70
CA LEU A 78 -7.05 6.18 -2.82
C LEU A 78 -5.60 5.93 -3.27
N THR A 79 -5.26 4.71 -3.65
CA THR A 79 -3.92 4.37 -4.16
C THR A 79 -3.59 5.19 -5.40
N ILE A 80 -4.52 5.28 -6.34
CA ILE A 80 -4.35 6.08 -7.57
C ILE A 80 -4.20 7.57 -7.25
N GLU A 81 -5.04 8.10 -6.34
CA GLU A 81 -4.95 9.51 -5.93
C GLU A 81 -3.60 9.82 -5.27
N ILE A 82 -3.13 8.98 -4.37
CA ILE A 82 -1.84 9.17 -3.69
C ILE A 82 -0.68 9.06 -4.68
N ALA A 83 -0.73 8.10 -5.61
CA ALA A 83 0.30 7.96 -6.63
C ALA A 83 0.36 9.20 -7.53
N LYS A 84 -0.79 9.75 -7.95
CA LYS A 84 -0.87 11.00 -8.73
C LYS A 84 -0.34 12.18 -7.93
N HIS A 85 -0.69 12.28 -6.64
CA HIS A 85 -0.19 13.34 -5.77
C HIS A 85 1.32 13.25 -5.58
N ALA A 86 1.87 12.06 -5.37
CA ALA A 86 3.30 11.83 -5.29
C ALA A 86 4.01 12.24 -6.60
N GLN A 87 3.47 11.84 -7.74
CA GLN A 87 4.00 12.19 -9.05
C GLN A 87 4.01 13.71 -9.27
N ALA A 88 2.90 14.39 -8.97
CA ALA A 88 2.77 15.83 -9.11
C ALA A 88 3.74 16.62 -8.21
N ASN A 89 4.14 16.04 -7.08
CA ASN A 89 5.10 16.61 -6.14
C ASN A 89 6.57 16.19 -6.44
N GLY A 90 6.82 15.48 -7.53
CA GLY A 90 8.18 15.11 -7.94
C GLY A 90 8.83 14.00 -7.11
N VAL A 91 8.04 13.20 -6.39
CA VAL A 91 8.53 12.01 -5.68
C VAL A 91 9.15 11.03 -6.69
N LYS A 92 10.36 10.57 -6.40
CA LYS A 92 11.15 9.76 -7.34
C LYS A 92 10.72 8.30 -7.40
N GLN A 93 10.20 7.78 -6.29
CA GLN A 93 9.80 6.38 -6.19
C GLN A 93 8.48 6.23 -5.42
N PHE A 94 7.55 5.52 -6.02
CA PHE A 94 6.31 5.11 -5.39
C PHE A 94 6.31 3.58 -5.23
N ILE A 95 6.20 3.10 -3.99
CA ILE A 95 6.15 1.68 -3.67
C ILE A 95 4.75 1.36 -3.17
N PHE A 96 4.04 0.48 -3.86
CA PHE A 96 2.71 0.03 -3.47
C PHE A 96 2.77 -1.35 -2.80
N MET A 97 2.22 -1.45 -1.59
CA MET A 97 2.03 -2.72 -0.92
C MET A 97 0.78 -3.41 -1.49
N SER A 98 0.96 -4.23 -2.49
CA SER A 98 -0.08 -5.09 -3.04
C SER A 98 -0.29 -6.33 -2.15
N SER A 99 -0.81 -7.39 -2.68
CA SER A 99 -1.08 -8.63 -1.95
C SER A 99 -0.97 -9.83 -2.89
N MET A 100 -0.59 -10.99 -2.38
CA MET A 100 -0.63 -12.24 -3.13
C MET A 100 -2.03 -12.65 -3.56
N ILE A 101 -3.06 -12.07 -2.95
CA ILE A 101 -4.47 -12.30 -3.32
C ILE A 101 -4.82 -11.79 -4.72
N VAL A 102 -3.97 -10.99 -5.36
CA VAL A 102 -4.14 -10.58 -6.76
C VAL A 102 -3.99 -11.75 -7.74
N TYR A 103 -3.39 -12.84 -7.29
CA TYR A 103 -3.41 -14.11 -7.98
C TYR A 103 -4.62 -14.92 -7.51
N LYS A 104 -5.14 -15.78 -8.36
CA LYS A 104 -6.33 -16.58 -8.05
C LYS A 104 -6.11 -17.41 -6.79
N GLU A 105 -6.98 -17.28 -5.81
CA GLU A 105 -7.08 -18.24 -4.73
C GLU A 105 -7.53 -19.61 -5.26
N THR A 106 -6.86 -20.65 -4.80
CA THR A 106 -7.25 -22.03 -5.10
C THR A 106 -7.46 -22.79 -3.80
N GLN A 107 -8.54 -23.55 -3.76
CA GLN A 107 -8.79 -24.54 -2.70
C GLN A 107 -8.17 -25.90 -3.02
N SER A 108 -7.40 -26.00 -4.10
CA SER A 108 -6.70 -27.22 -4.46
C SER A 108 -5.65 -27.58 -3.42
N LEU A 109 -5.64 -28.83 -2.97
CA LEU A 109 -4.60 -29.36 -2.07
C LEU A 109 -3.19 -29.34 -2.67
N LYS A 110 -3.09 -29.24 -4.00
CA LYS A 110 -1.82 -29.11 -4.72
C LYS A 110 -1.28 -27.68 -4.74
N GLY A 111 -2.10 -26.69 -4.35
CA GLY A 111 -1.76 -25.29 -4.41
C GLY A 111 -1.54 -24.77 -5.85
N ASN A 112 -1.10 -23.52 -5.94
CA ASN A 112 -0.65 -22.90 -7.18
C ASN A 112 0.80 -22.42 -6.99
N ILE A 113 1.63 -22.63 -8.00
CA ILE A 113 2.97 -22.05 -8.04
C ILE A 113 2.87 -20.70 -8.73
N ILE A 114 3.25 -19.63 -8.02
CA ILE A 114 3.30 -18.27 -8.53
C ILE A 114 4.75 -17.96 -8.90
N THR A 115 4.96 -17.56 -10.14
CA THR A 115 6.27 -17.19 -10.68
C THR A 115 6.24 -15.74 -11.16
N PRO A 116 7.39 -15.13 -11.50
CA PRO A 116 7.43 -13.78 -12.08
C PRO A 116 6.60 -13.63 -13.37
N GLU A 117 6.36 -14.73 -14.09
CA GLU A 117 5.58 -14.77 -15.33
C GLU A 117 4.08 -14.98 -15.08
N SER A 118 3.67 -15.28 -13.84
CA SER A 118 2.27 -15.47 -13.49
C SER A 118 1.49 -14.17 -13.67
N LEU A 119 0.37 -14.24 -14.38
CA LEU A 119 -0.51 -13.07 -14.56
C LEU A 119 -1.45 -12.91 -13.36
N PRO A 120 -1.68 -11.68 -12.89
CA PRO A 120 -2.72 -11.41 -11.92
C PRO A 120 -4.09 -11.88 -12.45
N ALA A 121 -4.82 -12.60 -11.64
CA ALA A 121 -6.15 -13.12 -11.97
C ALA A 121 -7.00 -13.22 -10.69
N PRO A 122 -7.33 -12.09 -10.04
CA PRO A 122 -8.09 -12.11 -8.80
C PRO A 122 -9.47 -12.70 -9.02
N ASN A 123 -9.95 -13.42 -8.02
CA ASN A 123 -11.30 -14.04 -8.06
C ASN A 123 -12.21 -13.53 -6.93
N GLY A 124 -11.86 -12.45 -6.29
CA GLY A 124 -12.65 -11.80 -5.25
C GLY A 124 -12.42 -10.30 -5.19
N VAL A 125 -13.33 -9.59 -4.54
CA VAL A 125 -13.30 -8.11 -4.44
C VAL A 125 -12.00 -7.59 -3.83
N TYR A 126 -11.50 -8.24 -2.79
CA TYR A 126 -10.25 -7.84 -2.17
C TYR A 126 -9.07 -7.93 -3.14
N GLY A 127 -8.91 -9.07 -3.80
CA GLY A 127 -7.84 -9.24 -4.79
C GLY A 127 -7.98 -8.29 -5.97
N ASP A 128 -9.20 -8.09 -6.47
CA ASP A 128 -9.46 -7.20 -7.59
C ASP A 128 -9.17 -5.74 -7.25
N SER A 129 -9.41 -5.32 -6.00
CA SER A 129 -9.16 -3.95 -5.53
C SER A 129 -7.68 -3.63 -5.30
N LYS A 130 -6.81 -4.66 -5.19
CA LYS A 130 -5.37 -4.54 -4.92
C LYS A 130 -4.54 -4.62 -6.18
#